data_0dbf455033d4d57ec8a2ec91c367395a
#
_entry.id   0dbf455033d4d57ec8a2ec91c367395a
#
_cell.length_a   1.000
_cell.length_b   1.000
_cell.length_c   1.000
_cell.angle_alpha   90.00
_cell.angle_beta   90.00
_cell.angle_gamma   90.00
#
_symmetry.space_group_name_H-M   'P 1'
#
loop_
_entity.id
_entity.type
_entity.pdbx_description
1 polymer ?
#
loop_
_entity_poly.entity_id
_entity_poly.type
_entity_poly.pdbx_seq_one_letter_code
_entity_poly.pdbx_strand_id
1 'polypeptide(L)'
;MNTISIIGTGYVGLVTGTCLSEFGIKVVCMDLDAAKIKALSRGEVPIYEPGLPALVAKNLESGRLRFTADIDEAVAASNIIFIAVGTPPGEDGSVDMQHVLAAAESIAERMTEPKVIVNKSTVPVGTGRRVKALVRGILDRRGLGGLDFDVVSNPEFLREGSAVRDFMHPDRVVVGSESDAAAGRMRDIYNVLYLIDTPFIFTTLETAELIKYASNAFLATKITFINEIANLCDAAGADVHAVAKAMGLDGRIGKYFLHPGPGYGGSCLPKDTLGLVAIGRENGVHMSVVDAVIQANDAQKKRMVEKVEAGLGDLRGKTVAVLGLAFKPETDDMRFAPSVPIIEGLIAKGCRVRAFDPVAMDNASKGALAPHLGTGGFTVCVDEYEAAAGADAILLLTEWNQFRHLDLQRLAELMTGRHFFDFRNVYEPKDMAERGFLYEGVGR
;
A
#
# COMPACT_ATOMS: atom_id res chain seq x y z
N MET A 1 -17.65 -23.63 16.16
CA MET A 1 -17.05 -22.39 15.61
C MET A 1 -15.88 -22.83 14.73
N ASN A 2 -15.83 -22.40 13.50
CA ASN A 2 -14.74 -22.75 12.59
C ASN A 2 -13.46 -22.00 13.06
N THR A 3 -12.35 -22.72 13.19
CA THR A 3 -11.03 -22.12 13.32
C THR A 3 -10.54 -21.79 11.91
N ILE A 4 -9.86 -20.68 11.74
CA ILE A 4 -9.25 -20.24 10.48
C ILE A 4 -7.73 -20.18 10.69
N SER A 5 -6.98 -20.67 9.70
CA SER A 5 -5.53 -20.47 9.66
C SER A 5 -5.14 -19.47 8.59
N ILE A 6 -4.13 -18.66 8.88
CA ILE A 6 -3.57 -17.68 7.95
C ILE A 6 -2.08 -17.95 7.80
N ILE A 7 -1.64 -18.22 6.59
CA ILE A 7 -0.24 -18.44 6.25
C ILE A 7 0.34 -17.12 5.72
N GLY A 8 1.30 -16.61 6.46
CA GLY A 8 1.89 -15.28 6.26
C GLY A 8 1.35 -14.25 7.26
N THR A 9 2.24 -13.62 8.03
CA THR A 9 1.95 -12.51 8.96
C THR A 9 2.55 -11.20 8.48
N GLY A 10 2.56 -10.99 7.17
CA GLY A 10 2.78 -9.69 6.56
C GLY A 10 1.59 -8.76 6.85
N TYR A 11 1.59 -7.59 6.23
CA TYR A 11 0.55 -6.58 6.46
C TYR A 11 -0.87 -7.15 6.30
N VAL A 12 -1.14 -7.78 5.15
CA VAL A 12 -2.46 -8.35 4.82
C VAL A 12 -2.86 -9.46 5.78
N GLY A 13 -1.94 -10.40 6.03
CA GLY A 13 -2.25 -11.57 6.87
C GLY A 13 -2.48 -11.20 8.33
N LEU A 14 -1.65 -10.31 8.87
CA LEU A 14 -1.78 -9.88 10.27
C LEU A 14 -3.07 -9.08 10.50
N VAL A 15 -3.39 -8.13 9.62
CA VAL A 15 -4.65 -7.37 9.70
C VAL A 15 -5.85 -8.30 9.54
N THR A 16 -5.83 -9.18 8.52
CA THR A 16 -6.93 -10.13 8.28
C THR A 16 -7.16 -11.03 9.48
N GLY A 17 -6.10 -11.63 10.03
CA GLY A 17 -6.20 -12.55 11.18
C GLY A 17 -6.70 -11.85 12.44
N THR A 18 -6.19 -10.68 12.71
CA THR A 18 -6.59 -9.88 13.87
C THR A 18 -8.05 -9.44 13.77
N CYS A 19 -8.48 -8.94 12.61
CA CYS A 19 -9.86 -8.50 12.41
C CYS A 19 -10.86 -9.66 12.41
N LEU A 20 -10.53 -10.82 11.84
CA LEU A 20 -11.36 -12.02 11.94
C LEU A 20 -11.47 -12.51 13.38
N SER A 21 -10.39 -12.42 14.17
CA SER A 21 -10.44 -12.78 15.59
C SER A 21 -11.28 -11.79 16.41
N GLU A 22 -11.29 -10.51 16.03
CA GLU A 22 -12.16 -9.50 16.64
C GLU A 22 -13.65 -9.77 16.37
N PHE A 23 -13.98 -10.38 15.23
CA PHE A 23 -15.32 -10.87 14.94
C PHE A 23 -15.70 -12.14 15.72
N GLY A 24 -14.84 -12.64 16.59
CA GLY A 24 -15.11 -13.79 17.45
C GLY A 24 -14.68 -15.15 16.86
N ILE A 25 -14.02 -15.16 15.71
CA ILE A 25 -13.50 -16.37 15.09
C ILE A 25 -12.17 -16.74 15.77
N LYS A 26 -11.90 -18.03 15.98
CA LYS A 26 -10.56 -18.49 16.39
C LYS A 26 -9.63 -18.49 15.19
N VAL A 27 -8.50 -17.77 15.30
CA VAL A 27 -7.52 -17.63 14.22
C VAL A 27 -6.14 -18.06 14.66
N VAL A 28 -5.48 -18.85 13.82
CA VAL A 28 -4.07 -19.23 13.94
C VAL A 28 -3.31 -18.57 12.80
N CYS A 29 -2.44 -17.63 13.12
CA CYS A 29 -1.57 -16.99 12.14
C CYS A 29 -0.18 -17.64 12.17
N MET A 30 0.29 -18.09 11.02
CA MET A 30 1.57 -18.76 10.86
C MET A 30 2.52 -17.93 9.99
N ASP A 31 3.79 -17.87 10.39
CA ASP A 31 4.87 -17.31 9.57
C ASP A 31 6.15 -18.12 9.78
N LEU A 32 6.99 -18.19 8.75
CA LEU A 32 8.28 -18.89 8.81
C LEU A 32 9.31 -18.15 9.69
N ASP A 33 9.14 -16.85 9.89
CA ASP A 33 10.01 -16.03 10.75
C ASP A 33 9.67 -16.25 12.24
N ALA A 34 10.43 -17.15 12.88
CA ALA A 34 10.24 -17.49 14.29
C ALA A 34 10.50 -16.27 15.22
N ALA A 35 11.36 -15.33 14.86
CA ALA A 35 11.61 -14.13 15.67
C ALA A 35 10.39 -13.20 15.65
N LYS A 36 9.81 -13.01 14.48
CA LYS A 36 8.57 -12.26 14.27
C LYS A 36 7.39 -12.89 15.01
N ILE A 37 7.22 -14.21 14.92
CA ILE A 37 6.18 -14.95 15.64
C ILE A 37 6.34 -14.79 17.15
N LYS A 38 7.57 -14.87 17.66
CA LYS A 38 7.84 -14.66 19.08
C LYS A 38 7.47 -13.25 19.53
N ALA A 39 7.76 -12.22 18.73
CA ALA A 39 7.38 -10.84 19.01
C ALA A 39 5.85 -10.67 18.99
N LEU A 40 5.17 -11.14 17.93
CA LEU A 40 3.71 -11.11 17.80
C LEU A 40 3.00 -11.84 18.95
N SER A 41 3.53 -12.96 19.43
CA SER A 41 2.98 -13.71 20.55
C SER A 41 3.06 -12.95 21.90
N ARG A 42 3.91 -11.91 21.99
CA ARG A 42 3.97 -10.97 23.11
C ARG A 42 3.14 -9.71 22.89
N GLY A 43 2.44 -9.59 21.76
CA GLY A 43 1.69 -8.41 21.35
C GLY A 43 2.53 -7.30 20.70
N GLU A 44 3.81 -7.58 20.39
CA GLU A 44 4.69 -6.65 19.67
C GLU A 44 4.40 -6.71 18.18
N VAL A 45 3.77 -5.68 17.65
CA VAL A 45 3.35 -5.61 16.24
C VAL A 45 4.44 -4.94 15.39
N PRO A 46 5.02 -5.63 14.38
CA PRO A 46 6.16 -5.13 13.62
C PRO A 46 5.78 -4.22 12.44
N ILE A 47 4.53 -3.84 12.32
CA ILE A 47 4.02 -2.95 11.26
C ILE A 47 3.31 -1.74 11.87
N TYR A 48 3.42 -0.60 11.22
CA TYR A 48 2.69 0.59 11.61
C TYR A 48 1.27 0.55 11.00
N GLU A 49 0.27 0.34 11.85
CA GLU A 49 -1.14 0.40 11.48
C GLU A 49 -1.96 0.89 12.69
N PRO A 50 -2.63 2.05 12.60
CA PRO A 50 -3.40 2.60 13.70
C PRO A 50 -4.46 1.62 14.23
N GLY A 51 -4.46 1.40 15.56
CA GLY A 51 -5.40 0.53 16.26
C GLY A 51 -5.08 -0.97 16.21
N LEU A 52 -4.21 -1.43 15.33
CA LEU A 52 -3.87 -2.86 15.21
C LEU A 52 -3.20 -3.43 16.48
N PRO A 53 -2.22 -2.76 17.13
CA PRO A 53 -1.59 -3.30 18.34
C PRO A 53 -2.58 -3.59 19.47
N ALA A 54 -3.53 -2.69 19.69
CA ALA A 54 -4.56 -2.87 20.71
C ALA A 54 -5.48 -4.07 20.43
N LEU A 55 -5.85 -4.27 19.15
CA LEU A 55 -6.66 -5.43 18.74
C LEU A 55 -5.88 -6.74 18.83
N VAL A 56 -4.61 -6.76 18.49
CA VAL A 56 -3.74 -7.94 18.65
C VAL A 56 -3.67 -8.33 20.12
N ALA A 57 -3.34 -7.40 21.03
CA ALA A 57 -3.25 -7.65 22.47
C ALA A 57 -4.57 -8.20 23.04
N LYS A 58 -5.70 -7.55 22.74
CA LYS A 58 -7.05 -7.98 23.16
C LYS A 58 -7.39 -9.40 22.71
N ASN A 59 -7.05 -9.75 21.45
CA ASN A 59 -7.41 -11.05 20.90
C ASN A 59 -6.45 -12.17 21.29
N LEU A 60 -5.19 -11.87 21.62
CA LEU A 60 -4.28 -12.79 22.30
C LEU A 60 -4.78 -13.12 23.72
N GLU A 61 -5.12 -12.10 24.51
CA GLU A 61 -5.63 -12.28 25.88
C GLU A 61 -6.91 -13.13 25.92
N SER A 62 -7.81 -12.92 24.96
CA SER A 62 -9.06 -13.69 24.85
C SER A 62 -8.86 -15.10 24.27
N GLY A 63 -7.66 -15.48 23.84
CA GLY A 63 -7.35 -16.76 23.20
C GLY A 63 -8.01 -16.98 21.84
N ARG A 64 -8.52 -15.93 21.19
CA ARG A 64 -9.07 -15.99 19.83
C ARG A 64 -8.00 -15.89 18.75
N LEU A 65 -6.92 -15.16 19.01
CA LEU A 65 -5.77 -15.02 18.10
C LEU A 65 -4.58 -15.77 18.68
N ARG A 66 -3.90 -16.52 17.83
CA ARG A 66 -2.68 -17.23 18.19
C ARG A 66 -1.68 -17.16 17.03
N PHE A 67 -0.40 -17.15 17.36
CA PHE A 67 0.71 -17.12 16.40
C PHE A 67 1.53 -18.40 16.54
N THR A 68 1.99 -18.97 15.41
CA THR A 68 2.85 -20.13 15.39
C THR A 68 3.86 -20.07 14.23
N ALA A 69 5.03 -20.66 14.43
CA ALA A 69 5.98 -20.89 13.34
C ALA A 69 5.87 -22.31 12.75
N ASP A 70 4.95 -23.12 13.29
CA ASP A 70 4.74 -24.50 12.89
C ASP A 70 3.57 -24.60 11.89
N ILE A 71 3.92 -24.98 10.66
CA ILE A 71 2.95 -25.18 9.58
C ILE A 71 2.05 -26.40 9.84
N ASP A 72 2.55 -27.43 10.49
CA ASP A 72 1.78 -28.65 10.82
C ASP A 72 0.64 -28.29 11.78
N GLU A 73 0.95 -27.48 12.80
CA GLU A 73 -0.04 -26.93 13.72
C GLU A 73 -1.09 -26.08 12.99
N ALA A 74 -0.66 -25.17 12.11
CA ALA A 74 -1.57 -24.29 11.38
C ALA A 74 -2.50 -25.06 10.44
N VAL A 75 -2.00 -26.09 9.72
CA VAL A 75 -2.81 -26.90 8.81
C VAL A 75 -3.77 -27.82 9.58
N ALA A 76 -3.35 -28.37 10.71
CA ALA A 76 -4.22 -29.23 11.52
C ALA A 76 -5.33 -28.46 12.26
N ALA A 77 -5.08 -27.16 12.57
CA ALA A 77 -6.01 -26.36 13.36
C ALA A 77 -7.32 -26.01 12.66
N SER A 78 -7.37 -26.00 11.31
CA SER A 78 -8.52 -25.44 10.59
C SER A 78 -8.81 -26.11 9.25
N ASN A 79 -10.07 -26.04 8.82
CA ASN A 79 -10.51 -26.47 7.49
C ASN A 79 -10.56 -25.32 6.48
N ILE A 80 -10.24 -24.09 6.89
CA ILE A 80 -10.19 -22.91 6.01
C ILE A 80 -8.85 -22.23 6.23
N ILE A 81 -8.01 -22.22 5.20
CA ILE A 81 -6.63 -21.74 5.27
C ILE A 81 -6.45 -20.61 4.27
N PHE A 82 -6.14 -19.41 4.77
CA PHE A 82 -5.83 -18.26 3.94
C PHE A 82 -4.33 -18.21 3.66
N ILE A 83 -3.97 -18.03 2.39
CA ILE A 83 -2.62 -17.72 1.94
C ILE A 83 -2.54 -16.19 1.80
N ALA A 84 -1.75 -15.57 2.68
CA ALA A 84 -1.56 -14.11 2.76
C ALA A 84 -0.06 -13.76 2.79
N VAL A 85 0.71 -14.44 1.95
CA VAL A 85 2.16 -14.25 1.80
C VAL A 85 2.50 -13.14 0.81
N GLY A 86 3.73 -12.61 0.88
CA GLY A 86 4.21 -11.58 -0.02
C GLY A 86 4.27 -12.05 -1.48
N THR A 87 3.95 -11.13 -2.40
CA THR A 87 4.04 -11.32 -3.86
C THR A 87 4.84 -10.16 -4.45
N PRO A 88 6.18 -10.15 -4.28
CA PRO A 88 7.01 -9.05 -4.76
C PRO A 88 7.00 -8.99 -6.31
N PRO A 89 7.25 -7.80 -6.88
CA PRO A 89 7.41 -7.69 -8.33
C PRO A 89 8.73 -8.32 -8.77
N GLY A 90 8.71 -9.02 -9.90
CA GLY A 90 9.90 -9.44 -10.62
C GLY A 90 10.54 -8.28 -11.41
N GLU A 91 11.74 -8.49 -11.92
CA GLU A 91 12.48 -7.49 -12.70
C GLU A 91 11.74 -7.06 -13.99
N ASP A 92 10.97 -7.95 -14.58
CA ASP A 92 10.19 -7.73 -15.80
C ASP A 92 8.77 -7.17 -15.54
N GLY A 93 8.47 -6.82 -14.27
CA GLY A 93 7.16 -6.36 -13.82
C GLY A 93 6.15 -7.49 -13.55
N SER A 94 6.51 -8.76 -13.77
CA SER A 94 5.69 -9.91 -13.35
C SER A 94 5.60 -9.98 -11.82
N VAL A 95 4.71 -10.83 -11.32
CA VAL A 95 4.56 -11.07 -9.88
C VAL A 95 5.22 -12.38 -9.51
N ASP A 96 6.15 -12.34 -8.55
CA ASP A 96 6.77 -13.56 -8.03
C ASP A 96 5.77 -14.37 -7.20
N MET A 97 5.49 -15.58 -7.70
CA MET A 97 4.51 -16.51 -7.13
C MET A 97 5.12 -17.58 -6.23
N GLN A 98 6.45 -17.58 -6.04
CA GLN A 98 7.16 -18.66 -5.33
C GLN A 98 6.59 -18.86 -3.93
N HIS A 99 6.34 -17.80 -3.17
CA HIS A 99 5.81 -17.90 -1.80
C HIS A 99 4.38 -18.45 -1.76
N VAL A 100 3.53 -18.07 -2.72
CA VAL A 100 2.14 -18.56 -2.79
C VAL A 100 2.11 -20.04 -3.12
N LEU A 101 2.90 -20.48 -4.10
CA LEU A 101 3.00 -21.87 -4.49
C LEU A 101 3.62 -22.72 -3.38
N ALA A 102 4.69 -22.25 -2.72
CA ALA A 102 5.30 -22.95 -1.59
C ALA A 102 4.34 -23.09 -0.39
N ALA A 103 3.52 -22.05 -0.12
CA ALA A 103 2.48 -22.15 0.91
C ALA A 103 1.41 -23.21 0.54
N ALA A 104 0.95 -23.20 -0.71
CA ALA A 104 -0.01 -24.19 -1.20
C ALA A 104 0.54 -25.63 -1.17
N GLU A 105 1.81 -25.81 -1.55
CA GLU A 105 2.53 -27.08 -1.45
C GLU A 105 2.61 -27.55 0.01
N SER A 106 3.06 -26.68 0.92
CA SER A 106 3.16 -27.00 2.35
C SER A 106 1.82 -27.41 2.96
N ILE A 107 0.72 -26.77 2.56
CA ILE A 107 -0.65 -27.16 2.96
C ILE A 107 -0.99 -28.54 2.41
N ALA A 108 -0.78 -28.76 1.10
CA ALA A 108 -1.13 -30.01 0.43
C ALA A 108 -0.34 -31.23 0.96
N GLU A 109 0.93 -31.04 1.36
CA GLU A 109 1.76 -32.09 1.96
C GLU A 109 1.26 -32.54 3.34
N ARG A 110 0.49 -31.70 4.02
CA ARG A 110 0.08 -31.94 5.42
C ARG A 110 -1.40 -32.21 5.60
N MET A 111 -2.24 -31.76 4.70
CA MET A 111 -3.68 -31.97 4.83
C MET A 111 -4.07 -33.46 4.76
N THR A 112 -4.93 -33.85 5.68
CA THR A 112 -5.47 -35.22 5.79
C THR A 112 -7.00 -35.25 5.79
N GLU A 113 -7.61 -34.08 5.73
CA GLU A 113 -9.07 -33.88 5.71
C GLU A 113 -9.43 -32.76 4.71
N PRO A 114 -10.69 -32.67 4.27
CA PRO A 114 -11.14 -31.67 3.34
C PRO A 114 -10.87 -30.24 3.82
N LYS A 115 -10.34 -29.37 2.93
CA LYS A 115 -10.00 -28.00 3.25
C LYS A 115 -10.45 -27.02 2.14
N VAL A 116 -10.68 -25.78 2.54
CA VAL A 116 -10.79 -24.63 1.63
C VAL A 116 -9.50 -23.83 1.71
N ILE A 117 -8.79 -23.72 0.60
CA ILE A 117 -7.55 -22.97 0.46
C ILE A 117 -7.91 -21.62 -0.19
N VAL A 118 -7.68 -20.52 0.54
CA VAL A 118 -8.10 -19.20 0.13
C VAL A 118 -6.89 -18.34 -0.24
N ASN A 119 -6.75 -17.98 -1.50
CA ASN A 119 -5.75 -16.99 -1.95
C ASN A 119 -6.23 -15.59 -1.55
N LYS A 120 -5.60 -15.03 -0.52
CA LYS A 120 -5.81 -13.64 -0.08
C LYS A 120 -4.77 -12.69 -0.67
N SER A 121 -3.57 -13.17 -0.92
CA SER A 121 -2.51 -12.43 -1.62
C SER A 121 -2.99 -11.93 -2.99
N THR A 122 -2.48 -10.77 -3.43
CA THR A 122 -2.71 -10.28 -4.80
C THR A 122 -1.88 -11.12 -5.76
N VAL A 123 -2.56 -11.86 -6.62
CA VAL A 123 -1.97 -12.88 -7.50
C VAL A 123 -2.41 -12.69 -8.95
N PRO A 124 -1.57 -13.03 -9.96
CA PRO A 124 -1.94 -12.99 -11.36
C PRO A 124 -3.17 -13.84 -11.67
N VAL A 125 -3.87 -13.47 -12.73
CA VAL A 125 -5.04 -14.19 -13.24
C VAL A 125 -4.64 -15.64 -13.60
N GLY A 126 -5.45 -16.61 -13.15
CA GLY A 126 -5.21 -18.04 -13.33
C GLY A 126 -4.42 -18.70 -12.19
N THR A 127 -3.99 -17.94 -11.18
CA THR A 127 -3.26 -18.51 -10.03
C THR A 127 -4.10 -19.51 -9.24
N GLY A 128 -5.39 -19.24 -9.04
CA GLY A 128 -6.27 -20.19 -8.35
C GLY A 128 -6.30 -21.57 -9.00
N ARG A 129 -6.31 -21.63 -10.35
CA ARG A 129 -6.21 -22.90 -11.08
C ARG A 129 -4.84 -23.56 -10.93
N ARG A 130 -3.76 -22.78 -10.94
CA ARG A 130 -2.40 -23.31 -10.71
C ARG A 130 -2.27 -23.93 -9.32
N VAL A 131 -2.78 -23.23 -8.29
CA VAL A 131 -2.83 -23.73 -6.91
C VAL A 131 -3.65 -25.03 -6.84
N LYS A 132 -4.84 -25.07 -7.48
CA LYS A 132 -5.69 -26.26 -7.52
C LYS A 132 -4.98 -27.46 -8.17
N ALA A 133 -4.32 -27.24 -9.30
CA ALA A 133 -3.56 -28.30 -10.00
C ALA A 133 -2.37 -28.77 -9.16
N LEU A 134 -1.62 -27.87 -8.52
CA LEU A 134 -0.50 -28.21 -7.64
C LEU A 134 -0.94 -29.06 -6.46
N VAL A 135 -1.98 -28.62 -5.73
CA VAL A 135 -2.53 -29.35 -4.57
C VAL A 135 -3.02 -30.74 -4.98
N ARG A 136 -3.78 -30.86 -6.09
CA ARG A 136 -4.26 -32.15 -6.59
C ARG A 136 -3.09 -33.08 -6.91
N GLY A 137 -2.07 -32.62 -7.64
CA GLY A 137 -0.90 -33.40 -7.98
C GLY A 137 -0.12 -33.90 -6.76
N ILE A 138 -0.08 -33.12 -5.68
CA ILE A 138 0.56 -33.55 -4.42
C ILE A 138 -0.28 -34.62 -3.71
N LEU A 139 -1.59 -34.41 -3.61
CA LEU A 139 -2.49 -35.40 -3.00
C LEU A 139 -2.47 -36.72 -3.75
N ASP A 140 -2.42 -36.70 -5.08
CA ASP A 140 -2.31 -37.91 -5.90
C ASP A 140 -1.00 -38.67 -5.58
N ARG A 141 0.14 -37.97 -5.52
CA ARG A 141 1.44 -38.58 -5.13
C ARG A 141 1.44 -39.15 -3.72
N ARG A 142 0.66 -38.58 -2.80
CA ARG A 142 0.47 -39.06 -1.43
C ARG A 142 -0.52 -40.23 -1.31
N GLY A 143 -1.15 -40.68 -2.41
CA GLY A 143 -2.21 -41.66 -2.39
C GLY A 143 -3.55 -41.16 -1.84
N LEU A 144 -3.74 -39.85 -1.76
CA LEU A 144 -4.92 -39.16 -1.25
C LEU A 144 -5.73 -38.49 -2.37
N GLY A 145 -5.68 -39.00 -3.61
CA GLY A 145 -6.37 -38.45 -4.76
C GLY A 145 -7.89 -38.28 -4.62
N GLY A 146 -8.52 -39.04 -3.71
CA GLY A 146 -9.93 -38.90 -3.37
C GLY A 146 -10.25 -37.85 -2.29
N LEU A 147 -9.24 -37.19 -1.72
CA LEU A 147 -9.45 -36.15 -0.72
C LEU A 147 -9.97 -34.88 -1.37
N ASP A 148 -11.13 -34.40 -0.93
CA ASP A 148 -11.75 -33.16 -1.44
C ASP A 148 -11.06 -31.92 -0.91
N PHE A 149 -10.98 -30.92 -1.76
CA PHE A 149 -10.59 -29.58 -1.40
C PHE A 149 -11.12 -28.56 -2.41
N ASP A 150 -11.30 -27.33 -1.95
CA ASP A 150 -11.66 -26.20 -2.78
C ASP A 150 -10.56 -25.14 -2.76
N VAL A 151 -10.42 -24.40 -3.87
CA VAL A 151 -9.61 -23.19 -3.94
C VAL A 151 -10.53 -22.00 -4.14
N VAL A 152 -10.26 -20.93 -3.40
CA VAL A 152 -11.00 -19.68 -3.46
C VAL A 152 -10.02 -18.52 -3.69
N SER A 153 -10.36 -17.59 -4.57
CA SER A 153 -9.69 -16.29 -4.71
C SER A 153 -10.49 -15.23 -3.96
N ASN A 154 -9.90 -14.67 -2.89
CA ASN A 154 -10.54 -13.65 -2.06
C ASN A 154 -9.61 -12.45 -1.92
N PRO A 155 -9.47 -11.61 -2.96
CA PRO A 155 -8.57 -10.47 -2.93
C PRO A 155 -8.93 -9.49 -1.82
N GLU A 156 -7.92 -8.78 -1.30
CA GLU A 156 -8.07 -7.73 -0.31
C GLU A 156 -8.12 -6.34 -0.98
N PHE A 157 -8.72 -5.38 -0.29
CA PHE A 157 -8.78 -3.98 -0.71
C PHE A 157 -8.39 -3.04 0.43
N LEU A 158 -7.46 -3.50 1.26
CA LEU A 158 -6.96 -2.78 2.42
C LEU A 158 -6.04 -1.64 1.98
N ARG A 159 -6.11 -0.54 2.72
CA ARG A 159 -5.19 0.60 2.56
C ARG A 159 -4.34 0.71 3.82
N GLU A 160 -3.04 0.68 3.68
CA GLU A 160 -2.12 0.91 4.80
C GLU A 160 -2.50 2.19 5.56
N GLY A 161 -2.41 2.17 6.90
CA GLY A 161 -2.84 3.27 7.75
C GLY A 161 -4.35 3.38 8.00
N SER A 162 -5.17 2.57 7.32
CA SER A 162 -6.62 2.44 7.54
C SER A 162 -7.14 1.02 7.31
N ALA A 163 -6.25 0.03 7.30
CA ALA A 163 -6.58 -1.35 6.93
C ALA A 163 -7.50 -2.03 7.94
N VAL A 164 -7.36 -1.73 9.23
CA VAL A 164 -8.30 -2.21 10.24
C VAL A 164 -9.72 -1.72 9.93
N ARG A 165 -9.87 -0.42 9.65
CA ARG A 165 -11.16 0.18 9.29
C ARG A 165 -11.71 -0.41 7.98
N ASP A 166 -10.84 -0.53 6.96
CA ASP A 166 -11.23 -1.06 5.65
C ASP A 166 -11.67 -2.53 5.73
N PHE A 167 -11.08 -3.31 6.66
CA PHE A 167 -11.49 -4.70 6.91
C PHE A 167 -12.83 -4.77 7.67
N MET A 168 -13.01 -3.92 8.66
CA MET A 168 -14.23 -3.89 9.48
C MET A 168 -15.42 -3.30 8.73
N HIS A 169 -15.18 -2.42 7.76
CA HIS A 169 -16.21 -1.72 6.98
C HIS A 169 -15.84 -1.70 5.48
N PRO A 170 -15.76 -2.88 4.84
CA PRO A 170 -15.36 -2.95 3.44
C PRO A 170 -16.47 -2.49 2.51
N ASP A 171 -16.11 -1.80 1.41
CA ASP A 171 -17.05 -1.42 0.36
C ASP A 171 -17.66 -2.65 -0.35
N ARG A 172 -16.96 -3.77 -0.37
CA ARG A 172 -17.39 -5.06 -0.94
C ARG A 172 -16.48 -6.19 -0.47
N VAL A 173 -17.00 -7.42 -0.53
CA VAL A 173 -16.24 -8.66 -0.43
C VAL A 173 -16.32 -9.40 -1.76
N VAL A 174 -15.16 -9.74 -2.36
CA VAL A 174 -15.07 -10.48 -3.62
C VAL A 174 -14.65 -11.92 -3.32
N VAL A 175 -15.41 -12.89 -3.84
CA VAL A 175 -15.17 -14.32 -3.67
C VAL A 175 -15.23 -14.99 -5.02
N GLY A 176 -14.08 -15.42 -5.53
CA GLY A 176 -13.95 -16.27 -6.70
C GLY A 176 -13.94 -17.74 -6.29
N SER A 177 -14.87 -18.53 -6.77
CA SER A 177 -14.95 -19.97 -6.45
C SER A 177 -15.61 -20.74 -7.57
N GLU A 178 -15.23 -22.01 -7.73
CA GLU A 178 -15.91 -22.99 -8.60
C GLU A 178 -16.93 -23.84 -7.82
N SER A 179 -17.00 -23.70 -6.49
CA SER A 179 -17.82 -24.50 -5.57
C SER A 179 -18.78 -23.59 -4.79
N ASP A 180 -20.08 -23.87 -4.88
CA ASP A 180 -21.10 -23.20 -4.08
C ASP A 180 -20.92 -23.45 -2.59
N ALA A 181 -20.40 -24.64 -2.21
CA ALA A 181 -20.12 -24.99 -0.84
C ALA A 181 -18.98 -24.12 -0.27
N ALA A 182 -17.89 -23.93 -1.04
CA ALA A 182 -16.79 -23.06 -0.63
C ALA A 182 -17.24 -21.59 -0.59
N ALA A 183 -18.01 -21.13 -1.56
CA ALA A 183 -18.61 -19.78 -1.56
C ALA A 183 -19.51 -19.56 -0.34
N GLY A 184 -20.29 -20.58 0.05
CA GLY A 184 -21.10 -20.56 1.27
C GLY A 184 -20.26 -20.42 2.54
N ARG A 185 -19.15 -21.19 2.66
CA ARG A 185 -18.22 -21.06 3.79
C ARG A 185 -17.58 -19.68 3.88
N MET A 186 -17.22 -19.09 2.74
CA MET A 186 -16.70 -17.71 2.71
C MET A 186 -17.77 -16.69 3.14
N ARG A 187 -19.02 -16.88 2.73
CA ARG A 187 -20.13 -16.04 3.21
C ARG A 187 -20.29 -16.15 4.71
N ASP A 188 -20.20 -17.35 5.30
CA ASP A 188 -20.33 -17.55 6.74
C ASP A 188 -19.21 -16.84 7.53
N ILE A 189 -17.96 -16.83 7.03
CA ILE A 189 -16.85 -16.11 7.64
C ILE A 189 -17.13 -14.62 7.71
N TYR A 190 -17.62 -14.05 6.64
CA TYR A 190 -17.87 -12.60 6.51
C TYR A 190 -19.31 -12.21 6.90
N ASN A 191 -20.13 -13.16 7.41
CA ASN A 191 -21.54 -12.90 7.75
C ASN A 191 -21.73 -11.78 8.77
N VAL A 192 -20.75 -11.54 9.63
CA VAL A 192 -20.75 -10.40 10.57
C VAL A 192 -20.89 -9.05 9.86
N LEU A 193 -20.45 -8.93 8.61
CA LEU A 193 -20.56 -7.72 7.78
C LEU A 193 -22.00 -7.49 7.26
N TYR A 194 -22.92 -8.43 7.47
CA TYR A 194 -24.34 -8.27 7.17
C TYR A 194 -24.95 -7.06 7.90
N LEU A 195 -24.48 -6.79 9.12
CA LEU A 195 -24.99 -5.67 9.91
C LEU A 195 -24.73 -4.29 9.28
N ILE A 196 -23.81 -4.20 8.34
CA ILE A 196 -23.45 -2.95 7.63
C ILE A 196 -23.79 -3.05 6.13
N ASP A 197 -24.60 -4.03 5.73
CA ASP A 197 -25.08 -4.24 4.34
C ASP A 197 -23.95 -4.28 3.30
N THR A 198 -22.82 -4.93 3.63
CA THR A 198 -21.67 -5.03 2.72
C THR A 198 -22.01 -5.90 1.51
N PRO A 199 -21.86 -5.41 0.27
CA PRO A 199 -22.10 -6.20 -0.94
C PRO A 199 -21.11 -7.36 -1.08
N PHE A 200 -21.61 -8.56 -1.44
CA PHE A 200 -20.82 -9.73 -1.81
C PHE A 200 -20.87 -9.93 -3.32
N ILE A 201 -19.70 -10.09 -3.93
CA ILE A 201 -19.55 -10.41 -5.34
C ILE A 201 -19.00 -11.83 -5.45
N PHE A 202 -19.87 -12.79 -5.82
CA PHE A 202 -19.47 -14.17 -6.11
C PHE A 202 -19.21 -14.29 -7.62
N THR A 203 -18.06 -14.88 -7.97
CA THR A 203 -17.61 -14.94 -9.36
C THR A 203 -16.61 -16.10 -9.56
N THR A 204 -15.99 -16.21 -10.75
CA THR A 204 -14.92 -17.18 -11.02
C THR A 204 -13.61 -16.78 -10.35
N LEU A 205 -12.67 -17.71 -10.23
CA LEU A 205 -11.33 -17.47 -9.68
C LEU A 205 -10.65 -16.35 -10.45
N GLU A 206 -10.61 -16.44 -11.77
CA GLU A 206 -9.95 -15.49 -12.67
C GLU A 206 -10.55 -14.09 -12.58
N THR A 207 -11.88 -14.01 -12.51
CA THR A 207 -12.57 -12.71 -12.41
C THR A 207 -12.24 -12.04 -11.07
N ALA A 208 -12.22 -12.79 -9.96
CA ALA A 208 -11.87 -12.26 -8.64
C ALA A 208 -10.42 -11.73 -8.62
N GLU A 209 -9.47 -12.48 -9.22
CA GLU A 209 -8.08 -12.08 -9.35
C GLU A 209 -7.95 -10.79 -10.18
N LEU A 210 -8.63 -10.72 -11.35
CA LEU A 210 -8.58 -9.55 -12.22
C LEU A 210 -9.21 -8.30 -11.58
N ILE A 211 -10.28 -8.44 -10.80
CA ILE A 211 -10.94 -7.31 -10.12
C ILE A 211 -9.96 -6.50 -9.28
N LYS A 212 -9.02 -7.17 -8.59
CA LYS A 212 -8.02 -6.50 -7.77
C LYS A 212 -7.11 -5.60 -8.62
N TYR A 213 -6.52 -6.16 -9.67
CA TYR A 213 -5.63 -5.43 -10.58
C TYR A 213 -6.34 -4.29 -11.30
N ALA A 214 -7.52 -4.54 -11.83
CA ALA A 214 -8.32 -3.54 -12.54
C ALA A 214 -8.70 -2.37 -11.62
N SER A 215 -9.09 -2.67 -10.37
CA SER A 215 -9.41 -1.63 -9.39
C SER A 215 -8.19 -0.75 -9.08
N ASN A 216 -7.04 -1.34 -8.78
CA ASN A 216 -5.84 -0.60 -8.43
C ASN A 216 -5.28 0.18 -9.62
N ALA A 217 -5.29 -0.38 -10.83
CA ALA A 217 -4.89 0.32 -12.05
C ALA A 217 -5.79 1.51 -12.36
N PHE A 218 -7.11 1.39 -12.12
CA PHE A 218 -8.04 2.51 -12.31
C PHE A 218 -7.83 3.62 -11.28
N LEU A 219 -7.54 3.28 -10.02
CA LEU A 219 -7.18 4.26 -8.99
C LEU A 219 -5.87 5.00 -9.35
N ALA A 220 -4.86 4.29 -9.83
CA ALA A 220 -3.62 4.88 -10.32
C ALA A 220 -3.87 5.81 -11.53
N THR A 221 -4.76 5.42 -12.44
CA THR A 221 -5.20 6.25 -13.58
C THR A 221 -5.82 7.56 -13.12
N LYS A 222 -6.70 7.54 -12.12
CA LYS A 222 -7.34 8.76 -11.59
C LYS A 222 -6.31 9.73 -11.01
N ILE A 223 -5.34 9.23 -10.23
CA ILE A 223 -4.27 10.07 -9.66
C ILE A 223 -3.39 10.65 -10.78
N THR A 224 -3.00 9.85 -11.75
CA THR A 224 -2.16 10.30 -12.86
C THR A 224 -2.89 11.31 -13.72
N PHE A 225 -4.16 11.06 -14.05
CA PHE A 225 -4.99 11.98 -14.82
C PHE A 225 -5.10 13.36 -14.14
N ILE A 226 -5.39 13.41 -12.83
CA ILE A 226 -5.51 14.70 -12.15
C ILE A 226 -4.16 15.41 -12.02
N ASN A 227 -3.03 14.67 -11.99
CA ASN A 227 -1.69 15.26 -12.04
C ASN A 227 -1.40 15.90 -13.40
N GLU A 228 -1.80 15.29 -14.51
CA GLU A 228 -1.68 15.90 -15.85
C GLU A 228 -2.55 17.15 -15.97
N ILE A 229 -3.78 17.11 -15.44
CA ILE A 229 -4.65 18.29 -15.38
C ILE A 229 -4.02 19.39 -14.52
N ALA A 230 -3.40 19.04 -13.39
CA ALA A 230 -2.70 20.03 -12.55
C ALA A 230 -1.53 20.69 -13.29
N ASN A 231 -0.75 19.89 -14.06
CA ASN A 231 0.32 20.42 -14.88
C ASN A 231 -0.19 21.38 -15.97
N LEU A 232 -1.36 21.09 -16.55
CA LEU A 232 -2.03 21.99 -17.49
C LEU A 232 -2.54 23.27 -16.77
N CYS A 233 -3.08 23.15 -15.56
CA CYS A 233 -3.50 24.29 -14.75
C CYS A 233 -2.32 25.24 -14.47
N ASP A 234 -1.15 24.71 -14.08
CA ASP A 234 0.08 25.51 -13.90
C ASP A 234 0.41 26.32 -15.16
N ALA A 235 0.26 25.74 -16.35
CA ALA A 235 0.59 26.39 -17.63
C ALA A 235 -0.51 27.38 -18.11
N ALA A 236 -1.76 27.09 -17.81
CA ALA A 236 -2.93 27.83 -18.31
C ALA A 236 -3.48 28.86 -17.31
N GLY A 237 -2.93 28.95 -16.09
CA GLY A 237 -3.42 29.83 -15.03
C GLY A 237 -4.79 29.41 -14.46
N ALA A 238 -5.07 28.10 -14.44
CA ALA A 238 -6.28 27.53 -13.84
C ALA A 238 -6.00 26.95 -12.44
N ASP A 239 -7.05 26.67 -11.68
CA ASP A 239 -6.96 26.04 -10.34
C ASP A 239 -7.44 24.58 -10.40
N VAL A 240 -6.52 23.65 -10.18
CA VAL A 240 -6.81 22.21 -10.18
C VAL A 240 -7.80 21.80 -9.08
N HIS A 241 -7.84 22.50 -7.94
CA HIS A 241 -8.82 22.21 -6.87
C HIS A 241 -10.25 22.46 -7.34
N ALA A 242 -10.48 23.56 -8.07
CA ALA A 242 -11.78 23.85 -8.66
C ALA A 242 -12.16 22.82 -9.73
N VAL A 243 -11.20 22.44 -10.59
CA VAL A 243 -11.39 21.38 -11.61
C VAL A 243 -11.71 20.05 -10.96
N ALA A 244 -10.90 19.57 -10.02
CA ALA A 244 -11.08 18.29 -9.33
C ALA A 244 -12.41 18.24 -8.57
N LYS A 245 -12.78 19.35 -7.89
CA LYS A 245 -14.06 19.46 -7.19
C LYS A 245 -15.25 19.37 -8.15
N ALA A 246 -15.21 20.10 -9.25
CA ALA A 246 -16.30 20.10 -10.25
C ALA A 246 -16.45 18.71 -10.90
N MET A 247 -15.33 18.10 -11.31
CA MET A 247 -15.31 16.73 -11.83
C MET A 247 -15.86 15.72 -10.81
N GLY A 248 -15.43 15.82 -9.56
CA GLY A 248 -15.79 14.88 -8.50
C GLY A 248 -17.26 14.95 -8.08
N LEU A 249 -17.98 16.04 -8.39
CA LEU A 249 -19.43 16.19 -8.18
C LEU A 249 -20.25 15.38 -9.20
N ASP A 250 -19.68 15.04 -10.36
CA ASP A 250 -20.34 14.11 -11.29
C ASP A 250 -20.28 12.69 -10.69
N GLY A 251 -21.46 12.12 -10.37
CA GLY A 251 -21.56 10.79 -9.78
C GLY A 251 -20.96 9.66 -10.63
N ARG A 252 -20.77 9.87 -11.94
CA ARG A 252 -20.10 8.92 -12.85
C ARG A 252 -18.59 8.89 -12.64
N ILE A 253 -17.99 9.97 -12.13
CA ILE A 253 -16.56 10.12 -11.86
C ILE A 253 -16.27 9.85 -10.39
N GLY A 254 -17.01 10.50 -9.48
CA GLY A 254 -16.84 10.43 -8.04
C GLY A 254 -15.61 11.20 -7.53
N LYS A 255 -15.68 11.65 -6.30
CA LYS A 255 -14.73 12.62 -5.70
C LYS A 255 -13.37 12.05 -5.26
N TYR A 256 -13.26 10.73 -5.09
CA TYR A 256 -12.06 10.12 -4.55
C TYR A 256 -10.98 9.93 -5.61
N PHE A 257 -9.70 9.98 -5.18
CA PHE A 257 -8.51 9.83 -6.02
C PHE A 257 -8.34 10.93 -7.09
N LEU A 258 -8.86 12.13 -6.83
CA LEU A 258 -8.68 13.34 -7.64
C LEU A 258 -7.87 14.42 -6.89
N HIS A 259 -6.93 14.01 -6.05
CA HIS A 259 -6.02 14.92 -5.35
C HIS A 259 -4.68 14.94 -6.10
N PRO A 260 -4.27 16.07 -6.69
CA PRO A 260 -2.99 16.20 -7.36
C PRO A 260 -1.83 16.15 -6.35
N GLY A 261 -0.66 15.75 -6.82
CA GLY A 261 0.51 15.63 -5.97
C GLY A 261 1.75 15.17 -6.72
N PRO A 262 2.78 14.70 -6.01
CA PRO A 262 4.06 14.33 -6.61
C PRO A 262 4.05 12.98 -7.35
N GLY A 263 2.91 12.33 -7.45
CA GLY A 263 2.72 11.01 -8.01
C GLY A 263 2.22 9.99 -6.98
N TYR A 264 1.83 8.81 -7.46
CA TYR A 264 1.47 7.69 -6.59
C TYR A 264 2.69 6.81 -6.27
N GLY A 265 2.64 6.15 -5.12
CA GLY A 265 3.65 5.23 -4.61
C GLY A 265 3.02 4.15 -3.74
N GLY A 266 3.82 3.60 -2.82
CA GLY A 266 3.41 2.51 -1.92
C GLY A 266 3.54 1.14 -2.55
N SER A 267 3.29 0.12 -1.75
CA SER A 267 3.49 -1.29 -2.12
C SER A 267 2.46 -1.84 -3.12
N CYS A 268 1.32 -1.17 -3.31
CA CYS A 268 0.18 -1.70 -4.06
C CYS A 268 0.09 -1.15 -5.49
N LEU A 269 -0.14 0.18 -5.65
CA LEU A 269 -0.44 0.75 -6.97
C LEU A 269 0.68 0.53 -8.00
N PRO A 270 1.98 0.79 -7.69
CA PRO A 270 3.04 0.56 -8.66
C PRO A 270 3.17 -0.91 -9.04
N LYS A 271 3.14 -1.81 -8.06
CA LYS A 271 3.25 -3.26 -8.30
C LYS A 271 2.08 -3.78 -9.15
N ASP A 272 0.85 -3.36 -8.83
CA ASP A 272 -0.34 -3.90 -9.48
C ASP A 272 -0.55 -3.33 -10.89
N THR A 273 -0.11 -2.08 -11.17
CA THR A 273 -0.09 -1.54 -12.53
C THR A 273 0.92 -2.29 -13.42
N LEU A 274 2.14 -2.53 -12.92
CA LEU A 274 3.14 -3.34 -13.62
C LEU A 274 2.65 -4.78 -13.82
N GLY A 275 2.07 -5.38 -12.78
CA GLY A 275 1.50 -6.73 -12.84
C GLY A 275 0.37 -6.85 -13.87
N LEU A 276 -0.51 -5.85 -13.98
CA LEU A 276 -1.59 -5.86 -14.98
C LEU A 276 -1.04 -5.78 -16.41
N VAL A 277 0.00 -4.98 -16.64
CA VAL A 277 0.69 -4.93 -17.94
C VAL A 277 1.33 -6.27 -18.26
N ALA A 278 1.99 -6.92 -17.30
CA ALA A 278 2.56 -8.25 -17.48
C ALA A 278 1.50 -9.30 -17.80
N ILE A 279 0.38 -9.32 -17.06
CA ILE A 279 -0.78 -10.20 -17.33
C ILE A 279 -1.32 -9.95 -18.75
N GLY A 280 -1.47 -8.68 -19.16
CA GLY A 280 -1.89 -8.35 -20.52
C GLY A 280 -0.95 -8.94 -21.57
N ARG A 281 0.35 -8.75 -21.42
CA ARG A 281 1.38 -9.29 -22.32
C ARG A 281 1.35 -10.81 -22.42
N GLU A 282 1.22 -11.52 -21.29
CA GLU A 282 1.09 -12.98 -21.26
C GLU A 282 -0.16 -13.49 -22.00
N ASN A 283 -1.22 -12.69 -22.03
CA ASN A 283 -2.48 -13.01 -22.71
C ASN A 283 -2.58 -12.36 -24.13
N GLY A 284 -1.52 -11.78 -24.65
CA GLY A 284 -1.51 -11.17 -25.99
C GLY A 284 -2.31 -9.85 -26.08
N VAL A 285 -2.60 -9.20 -24.96
CA VAL A 285 -3.35 -7.94 -24.88
C VAL A 285 -2.43 -6.80 -24.45
N HIS A 286 -2.32 -5.76 -25.26
CA HIS A 286 -1.55 -4.57 -24.90
C HIS A 286 -2.37 -3.63 -24.02
N MET A 287 -1.85 -3.35 -22.82
CA MET A 287 -2.49 -2.51 -21.81
C MET A 287 -2.07 -1.04 -21.96
N SER A 288 -2.34 -0.43 -23.13
CA SER A 288 -1.84 0.90 -23.51
C SER A 288 -2.17 2.02 -22.50
N VAL A 289 -3.37 2.02 -21.92
CA VAL A 289 -3.76 3.04 -20.94
C VAL A 289 -2.92 2.89 -19.67
N VAL A 290 -2.72 1.67 -19.19
CA VAL A 290 -1.97 1.41 -17.94
C VAL A 290 -0.47 1.69 -18.15
N ASP A 291 0.08 1.38 -19.32
CA ASP A 291 1.45 1.74 -19.72
C ASP A 291 1.65 3.27 -19.68
N ALA A 292 0.72 4.02 -20.27
CA ALA A 292 0.76 5.47 -20.25
C ALA A 292 0.70 6.04 -18.82
N VAL A 293 -0.14 5.45 -17.94
CA VAL A 293 -0.24 5.83 -16.53
C VAL A 293 1.07 5.64 -15.78
N ILE A 294 1.77 4.52 -15.99
CA ILE A 294 3.08 4.24 -15.37
C ILE A 294 4.10 5.31 -15.81
N GLN A 295 4.20 5.55 -17.11
CA GLN A 295 5.15 6.53 -17.67
C GLN A 295 4.85 7.96 -17.19
N ALA A 296 3.59 8.35 -17.20
CA ALA A 296 3.17 9.68 -16.74
C ALA A 296 3.42 9.88 -15.23
N ASN A 297 3.25 8.84 -14.41
CA ASN A 297 3.58 8.89 -12.98
C ASN A 297 5.10 9.09 -12.74
N ASP A 298 5.94 8.45 -13.53
CA ASP A 298 7.40 8.64 -13.42
C ASP A 298 7.85 10.01 -13.95
N ALA A 299 7.19 10.51 -14.99
CA ALA A 299 7.40 11.88 -15.47
C ALA A 299 6.99 12.92 -14.41
N GLN A 300 5.90 12.68 -13.67
CA GLN A 300 5.44 13.58 -12.61
C GLN A 300 6.50 13.77 -11.52
N LYS A 301 7.14 12.69 -11.07
CA LYS A 301 8.21 12.76 -10.04
C LYS A 301 9.39 13.63 -10.50
N LYS A 302 9.79 13.49 -11.78
CA LYS A 302 10.86 14.31 -12.38
C LYS A 302 10.44 15.77 -12.47
N ARG A 303 9.20 16.04 -12.90
CA ARG A 303 8.64 17.38 -12.97
C ARG A 303 8.66 18.11 -11.60
N MET A 304 8.49 17.39 -10.49
CA MET A 304 8.60 18.00 -9.15
C MET A 304 10.02 18.53 -8.87
N VAL A 305 11.06 17.80 -9.30
CA VAL A 305 12.46 18.27 -9.20
C VAL A 305 12.68 19.50 -10.07
N GLU A 306 12.18 19.50 -11.30
CA GLU A 306 12.25 20.62 -12.24
C GLU A 306 11.53 21.87 -11.69
N LYS A 307 10.41 21.68 -10.99
CA LYS A 307 9.66 22.79 -10.36
C LYS A 307 10.46 23.43 -9.22
N VAL A 308 11.14 22.64 -8.39
CA VAL A 308 12.06 23.15 -7.36
C VAL A 308 13.24 23.92 -8.01
N GLU A 309 13.82 23.39 -9.07
CA GLU A 309 14.90 24.05 -9.81
C GLU A 309 14.45 25.37 -10.46
N ALA A 310 13.24 25.40 -11.03
CA ALA A 310 12.69 26.63 -11.60
C ALA A 310 12.49 27.75 -10.56
N GLY A 311 12.05 27.39 -9.34
CA GLY A 311 11.88 28.35 -8.26
C GLY A 311 13.18 28.83 -7.62
N LEU A 312 14.13 27.90 -7.40
CA LEU A 312 15.39 28.21 -6.67
C LEU A 312 16.55 28.63 -7.59
N GLY A 313 16.48 28.39 -8.90
CA GLY A 313 17.58 28.54 -9.82
C GLY A 313 18.63 27.43 -9.67
N ASP A 314 19.91 27.80 -9.67
CA ASP A 314 21.00 26.81 -9.48
C ASP A 314 20.89 26.12 -8.11
N LEU A 315 20.72 24.82 -8.13
CA LEU A 315 20.51 24.00 -6.94
C LEU A 315 21.80 23.66 -6.20
N ARG A 316 22.99 23.88 -6.79
CA ARG A 316 24.27 23.55 -6.19
C ARG A 316 24.49 24.31 -4.89
N GLY A 317 24.71 23.54 -3.80
CA GLY A 317 24.93 24.08 -2.45
C GLY A 317 23.68 24.59 -1.74
N LYS A 318 22.50 24.58 -2.39
CA LYS A 318 21.23 24.87 -1.75
C LYS A 318 20.86 23.81 -0.74
N THR A 319 20.16 24.22 0.32
CA THR A 319 19.62 23.31 1.34
C THR A 319 18.11 23.28 1.23
N VAL A 320 17.53 22.11 1.07
CA VAL A 320 16.09 21.88 0.99
C VAL A 320 15.62 21.07 2.19
N ALA A 321 14.67 21.59 2.95
CA ALA A 321 13.98 20.87 4.02
C ALA A 321 12.85 20.06 3.40
N VAL A 322 12.88 18.73 3.54
CA VAL A 322 11.84 17.83 3.04
C VAL A 322 10.99 17.35 4.20
N LEU A 323 9.69 17.62 4.14
CA LEU A 323 8.69 17.22 5.13
C LEU A 323 7.80 16.13 4.54
N GLY A 324 7.90 14.92 5.14
CA GLY A 324 7.20 13.72 4.69
C GLY A 324 8.01 12.90 3.70
N LEU A 325 8.22 11.62 4.05
CA LEU A 325 8.99 10.65 3.27
C LEU A 325 8.16 9.44 2.89
N ALA A 326 7.23 8.99 3.76
CA ALA A 326 6.27 7.94 3.45
C ALA A 326 5.40 8.33 2.25
N PHE A 327 4.93 7.35 1.48
CA PHE A 327 4.14 7.63 0.26
C PHE A 327 2.80 8.31 0.55
N LYS A 328 2.29 8.20 1.77
CA LYS A 328 1.09 8.88 2.30
C LYS A 328 1.13 8.95 3.84
N PRO A 329 0.24 9.72 4.50
CA PRO A 329 0.10 9.71 5.95
C PRO A 329 -0.32 8.35 6.52
N GLU A 330 -0.09 8.17 7.83
CA GLU A 330 -0.50 7.01 8.64
C GLU A 330 0.14 5.68 8.18
N THR A 331 1.35 5.74 7.61
CA THR A 331 2.19 4.57 7.29
C THR A 331 3.68 4.95 7.32
N ASP A 332 4.53 3.98 7.59
CA ASP A 332 5.98 4.10 7.48
C ASP A 332 6.53 3.59 6.13
N ASP A 333 5.64 3.17 5.21
CA ASP A 333 6.03 2.55 3.93
C ASP A 333 6.60 3.59 2.95
N MET A 334 7.84 3.35 2.56
CA MET A 334 8.58 4.15 1.58
C MET A 334 8.77 3.45 0.23
N ARG A 335 8.21 2.25 0.05
CA ARG A 335 8.32 1.52 -1.23
C ARG A 335 7.70 2.32 -2.35
N PHE A 336 8.47 2.57 -3.40
CA PHE A 336 8.06 3.41 -4.54
C PHE A 336 7.52 4.80 -4.15
N ALA A 337 7.80 5.28 -2.91
CA ALA A 337 7.37 6.62 -2.49
C ALA A 337 7.95 7.68 -3.42
N PRO A 338 7.15 8.66 -3.89
CA PRO A 338 7.62 9.74 -4.75
C PRO A 338 8.76 10.56 -4.12
N SER A 339 8.84 10.59 -2.80
CA SER A 339 9.91 11.27 -2.04
C SER A 339 11.30 10.77 -2.41
N VAL A 340 11.47 9.47 -2.62
CA VAL A 340 12.78 8.87 -2.91
C VAL A 340 13.38 9.42 -4.22
N PRO A 341 12.78 9.25 -5.40
CA PRO A 341 13.35 9.77 -6.65
C PRO A 341 13.41 11.30 -6.70
N ILE A 342 12.54 12.01 -5.98
CA ILE A 342 12.61 13.47 -5.88
C ILE A 342 13.84 13.90 -5.08
N ILE A 343 14.09 13.28 -3.91
CA ILE A 343 15.26 13.57 -3.07
C ILE A 343 16.55 13.23 -3.83
N GLU A 344 16.62 12.06 -4.46
CA GLU A 344 17.76 11.64 -5.27
C GLU A 344 18.02 12.62 -6.42
N GLY A 345 16.97 13.09 -7.10
CA GLY A 345 17.05 14.08 -8.15
C GLY A 345 17.60 15.45 -7.67
N LEU A 346 17.19 15.89 -6.49
CA LEU A 346 17.70 17.10 -5.85
C LEU A 346 19.18 16.96 -5.47
N ILE A 347 19.57 15.83 -4.86
CA ILE A 347 20.95 15.53 -4.50
C ILE A 347 21.84 15.45 -5.74
N ALA A 348 21.39 14.80 -6.81
CA ALA A 348 22.12 14.71 -8.07
C ALA A 348 22.39 16.10 -8.71
N LYS A 349 21.54 17.09 -8.42
CA LYS A 349 21.72 18.51 -8.83
C LYS A 349 22.55 19.33 -7.83
N GLY A 350 23.10 18.70 -6.78
CA GLY A 350 23.97 19.33 -5.80
C GLY A 350 23.28 19.96 -4.60
N CYS A 351 22.00 19.67 -4.37
CA CYS A 351 21.30 20.08 -3.15
C CYS A 351 21.77 19.25 -1.94
N ARG A 352 21.68 19.87 -0.78
CA ARG A 352 21.67 19.20 0.53
C ARG A 352 20.23 19.07 0.98
N VAL A 353 19.82 17.87 1.32
CA VAL A 353 18.45 17.59 1.79
C VAL A 353 18.49 17.31 3.30
N ARG A 354 17.65 18.03 4.05
CA ARG A 354 17.36 17.81 5.46
C ARG A 354 15.93 17.33 5.56
N ALA A 355 15.70 16.12 6.09
CA ALA A 355 14.39 15.50 6.00
C ALA A 355 13.83 15.11 7.36
N PHE A 356 12.51 15.22 7.48
CA PHE A 356 11.75 14.72 8.61
C PHE A 356 10.45 14.05 8.15
N ASP A 357 10.14 12.91 8.78
CA ASP A 357 8.85 12.22 8.67
C ASP A 357 8.46 11.69 10.06
N PRO A 358 7.20 11.78 10.48
CA PRO A 358 6.77 11.34 11.81
C PRO A 358 7.04 9.88 12.15
N VAL A 359 7.06 8.99 11.15
CA VAL A 359 7.18 7.54 11.39
C VAL A 359 8.13 6.81 10.43
N ALA A 360 8.48 7.38 9.27
CA ALA A 360 9.26 6.69 8.23
C ALA A 360 10.78 6.90 8.34
N MET A 361 11.28 7.61 9.36
CA MET A 361 12.72 7.97 9.47
C MET A 361 13.63 6.74 9.53
N ASP A 362 13.21 5.69 10.20
CA ASP A 362 13.96 4.42 10.28
C ASP A 362 14.06 3.75 8.91
N ASN A 363 12.94 3.71 8.16
CA ASN A 363 12.90 3.14 6.80
C ASN A 363 13.70 4.00 5.81
N ALA A 364 13.69 5.32 5.95
CA ALA A 364 14.53 6.21 5.16
C ALA A 364 16.02 5.96 5.39
N SER A 365 16.41 5.79 6.67
CA SER A 365 17.81 5.60 7.07
C SER A 365 18.38 4.23 6.70
N LYS A 366 17.55 3.21 6.56
CA LYS A 366 17.94 1.82 6.26
C LYS A 366 17.63 1.40 4.81
N GLY A 367 16.81 2.16 4.11
CA GLY A 367 16.32 1.87 2.76
C GLY A 367 17.06 2.63 1.64
N ALA A 368 16.28 3.06 0.63
CA ALA A 368 16.82 3.68 -0.59
C ALA A 368 17.67 4.95 -0.34
N LEU A 369 17.38 5.72 0.71
CA LEU A 369 18.12 6.93 1.04
C LEU A 369 19.38 6.68 1.91
N ALA A 370 19.57 5.47 2.41
CA ALA A 370 20.75 5.09 3.22
C ALA A 370 22.11 5.42 2.56
N PRO A 371 22.32 5.20 1.25
CA PRO A 371 23.58 5.54 0.58
C PRO A 371 23.94 7.02 0.61
N HIS A 372 22.96 7.91 0.82
CA HIS A 372 23.15 9.35 0.85
C HIS A 372 23.45 9.89 2.27
N LEU A 373 23.24 9.07 3.30
CA LEU A 373 23.58 9.43 4.69
C LEU A 373 25.09 9.60 4.86
N GLY A 374 25.49 10.65 5.59
CA GLY A 374 26.89 10.92 5.88
C GLY A 374 27.73 11.44 4.71
N THR A 375 27.16 11.53 3.49
CA THR A 375 27.85 12.09 2.30
C THR A 375 27.72 13.61 2.21
N GLY A 376 26.94 14.24 3.10
CA GLY A 376 26.55 15.65 3.04
C GLY A 376 25.36 15.94 2.13
N GLY A 377 24.85 14.93 1.41
CA GLY A 377 23.67 15.07 0.52
C GLY A 377 22.34 14.89 1.25
N PHE A 378 22.27 14.00 2.25
CA PHE A 378 21.06 13.69 2.99
C PHE A 378 21.29 13.66 4.50
N THR A 379 20.43 14.34 5.24
CA THR A 379 20.46 14.42 6.71
C THR A 379 19.08 14.16 7.28
N VAL A 380 18.97 13.26 8.25
CA VAL A 380 17.74 13.02 9.02
C VAL A 380 17.66 14.03 10.16
N CYS A 381 16.45 14.55 10.42
CA CYS A 381 16.17 15.53 11.45
C CYS A 381 15.15 14.98 12.46
N VAL A 382 15.12 15.54 13.66
CA VAL A 382 14.22 15.06 14.73
C VAL A 382 12.82 15.68 14.65
N ASP A 383 12.70 16.84 14.00
CA ASP A 383 11.43 17.53 13.74
C ASP A 383 11.50 18.38 12.48
N GLU A 384 10.36 18.95 12.10
CA GLU A 384 10.18 19.84 10.95
C GLU A 384 10.97 21.15 11.07
N TYR A 385 11.17 21.65 12.28
CA TYR A 385 11.87 22.93 12.53
C TYR A 385 13.38 22.73 12.45
N GLU A 386 13.90 21.60 12.94
CA GLU A 386 15.29 21.24 12.71
C GLU A 386 15.58 21.06 11.22
N ALA A 387 14.66 20.42 10.49
CA ALA A 387 14.81 20.27 9.04
C ALA A 387 14.88 21.63 8.34
N ALA A 388 14.02 22.58 8.73
CA ALA A 388 13.92 23.91 8.15
C ALA A 388 15.08 24.85 8.53
N ALA A 389 15.84 24.57 9.59
CA ALA A 389 16.91 25.45 10.05
C ALA A 389 18.03 25.64 9.00
N GLY A 390 18.16 26.88 8.51
CA GLY A 390 19.12 27.25 7.48
C GLY A 390 18.75 26.80 6.06
N ALA A 391 17.52 26.30 5.84
CA ALA A 391 17.08 25.84 4.53
C ALA A 391 16.75 27.02 3.59
N ASP A 392 17.08 26.88 2.31
CA ASP A 392 16.68 27.80 1.24
C ASP A 392 15.21 27.59 0.86
N ALA A 393 14.69 26.38 1.00
CA ALA A 393 13.31 26.04 0.72
C ALA A 393 12.78 24.93 1.63
N ILE A 394 11.46 24.87 1.79
CA ILE A 394 10.71 23.72 2.31
C ILE A 394 10.04 23.03 1.13
N LEU A 395 10.02 21.69 1.17
CA LEU A 395 9.34 20.82 0.23
C LEU A 395 8.44 19.85 1.00
N LEU A 396 7.13 19.99 0.88
CA LEU A 396 6.15 19.13 1.53
C LEU A 396 5.72 18.03 0.56
N LEU A 397 6.10 16.78 0.89
CA LEU A 397 5.85 15.59 0.03
C LEU A 397 4.78 14.66 0.56
N THR A 398 4.50 14.67 1.88
CA THR A 398 3.46 13.86 2.49
C THR A 398 2.62 14.72 3.43
N GLU A 399 1.31 14.67 3.26
CA GLU A 399 0.34 15.54 3.94
C GLU A 399 -0.03 15.05 5.35
N TRP A 400 0.97 14.76 6.19
CA TRP A 400 0.76 14.42 7.59
C TRP A 400 -0.09 15.46 8.33
N ASN A 401 -0.96 15.03 9.24
CA ASN A 401 -1.81 15.95 9.98
C ASN A 401 -1.02 17.03 10.73
N GLN A 402 0.15 16.68 11.30
CA GLN A 402 1.01 17.65 11.97
C GLN A 402 1.55 18.74 11.03
N PHE A 403 1.72 18.47 9.73
CA PHE A 403 2.19 19.45 8.76
C PHE A 403 1.08 20.41 8.27
N ARG A 404 -0.17 20.18 8.65
CA ARG A 404 -1.28 21.08 8.33
C ARG A 404 -1.34 22.33 9.22
N HIS A 405 -0.57 22.33 10.31
CA HIS A 405 -0.62 23.39 11.33
C HIS A 405 0.78 23.78 11.81
N LEU A 406 1.73 23.91 10.88
CA LEU A 406 3.08 24.35 11.17
C LEU A 406 3.07 25.81 11.68
N ASP A 407 3.95 26.11 12.62
CA ASP A 407 4.25 27.50 12.98
C ASP A 407 5.05 28.16 11.85
N LEU A 408 4.31 28.76 10.93
CA LEU A 408 4.87 29.40 9.71
C LEU A 408 5.76 30.57 10.05
N GLN A 409 5.51 31.29 11.15
CA GLN A 409 6.37 32.40 11.59
C GLN A 409 7.73 31.83 12.04
N ARG A 410 7.73 30.83 12.88
CA ARG A 410 8.94 30.13 13.34
C ARG A 410 9.73 29.54 12.16
N LEU A 411 9.05 28.94 11.19
CA LEU A 411 9.72 28.44 9.98
C LEU A 411 10.40 29.57 9.22
N ALA A 412 9.71 30.68 9.01
CA ALA A 412 10.26 31.85 8.34
C ALA A 412 11.49 32.44 9.07
N GLU A 413 11.54 32.37 10.40
CA GLU A 413 12.70 32.83 11.20
C GLU A 413 13.88 31.86 11.11
N LEU A 414 13.64 30.55 10.98
CA LEU A 414 14.68 29.51 10.93
C LEU A 414 15.30 29.36 9.53
N MET A 415 14.55 29.62 8.47
CA MET A 415 14.99 29.47 7.09
C MET A 415 15.89 30.61 6.61
N THR A 416 16.79 30.28 5.68
CA THR A 416 17.57 31.30 4.95
C THR A 416 16.79 31.84 3.77
N GLY A 417 16.02 31.00 3.08
CA GLY A 417 15.16 31.35 1.97
C GLY A 417 13.70 31.56 2.37
N ARG A 418 12.81 31.69 1.36
CA ARG A 418 11.36 31.87 1.57
C ARG A 418 10.51 30.96 0.69
N HIS A 419 11.12 30.07 -0.10
CA HIS A 419 10.38 29.16 -0.96
C HIS A 419 9.71 28.05 -0.16
N PHE A 420 8.42 27.82 -0.47
CA PHE A 420 7.64 26.72 0.10
C PHE A 420 6.94 25.97 -1.05
N PHE A 421 7.50 24.82 -1.38
CA PHE A 421 6.94 23.89 -2.38
C PHE A 421 6.00 22.93 -1.69
N ASP A 422 4.71 23.12 -1.87
CA ASP A 422 3.66 22.31 -1.29
C ASP A 422 3.10 21.32 -2.34
N PHE A 423 3.75 20.19 -2.52
CA PHE A 423 3.32 19.20 -3.50
C PHE A 423 2.13 18.34 -3.05
N ARG A 424 1.49 18.74 -1.95
CA ARG A 424 0.24 18.14 -1.47
C ARG A 424 -0.92 19.15 -1.41
N ASN A 425 -0.65 20.40 -1.74
CA ASN A 425 -1.64 21.49 -1.73
C ASN A 425 -2.37 21.59 -0.37
N VAL A 426 -1.62 21.49 0.72
CA VAL A 426 -2.12 21.55 2.10
C VAL A 426 -2.52 22.97 2.50
N TYR A 427 -1.75 23.97 2.01
CA TYR A 427 -1.90 25.35 2.37
C TYR A 427 -2.57 26.19 1.27
N GLU A 428 -3.23 27.28 1.68
CA GLU A 428 -3.79 28.24 0.74
C GLU A 428 -2.70 29.23 0.26
N PRO A 429 -2.54 29.41 -1.06
CA PRO A 429 -1.50 30.28 -1.62
C PRO A 429 -1.53 31.72 -1.07
N LYS A 430 -2.76 32.28 -0.89
CA LYS A 430 -2.94 33.62 -0.36
C LYS A 430 -2.42 33.73 1.07
N ASP A 431 -2.74 32.79 1.93
CA ASP A 431 -2.32 32.79 3.34
C ASP A 431 -0.80 32.65 3.46
N MET A 432 -0.17 31.88 2.58
CA MET A 432 1.27 31.71 2.52
C MET A 432 1.98 32.99 2.05
N ALA A 433 1.44 33.64 1.02
CA ALA A 433 1.97 34.94 0.53
C ALA A 433 1.86 36.04 1.59
N GLU A 434 0.75 36.12 2.33
CA GLU A 434 0.56 37.07 3.45
C GLU A 434 1.60 36.90 4.56
N ARG A 435 2.12 35.64 4.72
CA ARG A 435 3.19 35.31 5.68
C ARG A 435 4.60 35.41 5.10
N GLY A 436 4.73 35.90 3.86
CA GLY A 436 6.00 36.23 3.20
C GLY A 436 6.68 34.99 2.57
N PHE A 437 5.96 33.88 2.33
CA PHE A 437 6.47 32.74 1.58
C PHE A 437 6.26 32.90 0.08
N LEU A 438 7.25 32.45 -0.70
CA LEU A 438 7.12 32.22 -2.12
C LEU A 438 6.55 30.81 -2.28
N TYR A 439 5.23 30.73 -2.37
CA TYR A 439 4.52 29.47 -2.36
C TYR A 439 4.28 28.91 -3.76
N GLU A 440 4.56 27.64 -3.93
CA GLU A 440 4.28 26.89 -5.15
C GLU A 440 3.61 25.55 -4.83
N GLY A 441 2.38 25.38 -5.31
CA GLY A 441 1.63 24.11 -5.23
C GLY A 441 1.75 23.28 -6.50
N VAL A 442 0.87 22.32 -6.68
CA VAL A 442 0.70 21.51 -7.89
C VAL A 442 -0.62 21.89 -8.55
N GLY A 443 -0.55 22.63 -9.67
CA GLY A 443 -1.73 23.10 -10.41
C GLY A 443 -2.44 24.31 -9.79
N ARG A 444 -1.70 25.15 -9.02
CA ARG A 444 -2.25 26.31 -8.31
C ARG A 444 -1.30 27.49 -8.38
#